data_dc60c0e5a2d9a5aca80f92d08930f242
#
_entry.id   dc60c0e5a2d9a5aca80f92d08930f242
#
_cell.length_a   1.000
_cell.length_b   1.000
_cell.length_c   1.000
_cell.angle_alpha   90.00
_cell.angle_beta   90.00
_cell.angle_gamma   90.00
#
_symmetry.space_group_name_H-M   'P 1'
#
loop_
_entity.id
_entity.type
_entity.pdbx_description
1 polymer ?
#
loop_
_entity_poly.entity_id
_entity_poly.type
_entity_poly.pdbx_seq_one_letter_code
_entity_poly.pdbx_strand_id
1 'polypeptide(L)'
;MSLIRRIKDDPETADLLIHPFDFDLDRPYWVGEEETLRSGQRKEAIAGRGSGDGFFFCGEGGEERPVLYLSTDGMTSLVADNLTDLLTLVVAAPWWLDCLFSWRDGLDAMRVKAEECRAEYIEDAFPDLEECQVRVAAALDLDLTADVLARLLSAARRTVPEFILLGPEGDEIEPLVTQAR
;
A
#
# COMPACT_ATOMS: atom_id res chain seq x y z
N MET A 1 3.05 -16.26 -14.07
CA MET A 1 4.29 -15.43 -14.09
C MET A 1 4.13 -14.40 -12.97
N SER A 2 5.17 -14.16 -12.18
CA SER A 2 5.18 -13.23 -11.05
C SER A 2 4.85 -11.81 -11.50
N LEU A 3 4.06 -11.06 -10.73
CA LEU A 3 3.70 -9.65 -11.03
C LEU A 3 4.94 -8.75 -10.98
N ILE A 4 5.82 -8.95 -9.98
CA ILE A 4 7.09 -8.22 -9.89
C ILE A 4 7.91 -8.38 -11.18
N ARG A 5 7.96 -9.61 -11.70
CA ARG A 5 8.69 -9.86 -12.95
C ARG A 5 7.99 -9.20 -14.15
N ARG A 6 6.66 -9.24 -14.22
CA ARG A 6 5.90 -8.56 -15.29
C ARG A 6 6.19 -7.06 -15.29
N ILE A 7 6.20 -6.43 -14.12
CA ILE A 7 6.53 -5.00 -13.99
C ILE A 7 7.97 -4.73 -14.44
N LYS A 8 8.94 -5.53 -14.00
CA LYS A 8 10.35 -5.35 -14.37
C LYS A 8 10.64 -5.61 -15.85
N ASP A 9 9.88 -6.50 -16.47
CA ASP A 9 10.01 -6.82 -17.91
C ASP A 9 9.26 -5.79 -18.82
N ASP A 10 8.44 -4.89 -18.24
CA ASP A 10 7.68 -3.85 -18.93
C ASP A 10 7.98 -2.45 -18.36
N PRO A 11 8.98 -1.73 -18.94
CA PRO A 11 9.37 -0.41 -18.46
C PRO A 11 8.23 0.63 -18.49
N GLU A 12 7.31 0.54 -19.44
CA GLU A 12 6.19 1.46 -19.54
C GLU A 12 5.23 1.29 -18.35
N THR A 13 4.90 0.06 -17.99
CA THR A 13 4.11 -0.22 -16.78
C THR A 13 4.84 0.18 -15.51
N ALA A 14 6.18 -0.03 -15.44
CA ALA A 14 6.99 0.39 -14.30
C ALA A 14 6.96 1.92 -14.12
N ASP A 15 7.15 2.68 -15.19
CA ASP A 15 7.11 4.15 -15.18
C ASP A 15 5.72 4.67 -14.76
N LEU A 16 4.63 4.04 -15.25
CA LEU A 16 3.28 4.40 -14.83
C LEU A 16 3.01 4.10 -13.35
N LEU A 17 3.59 3.04 -12.78
CA LEU A 17 3.48 2.76 -11.36
C LEU A 17 4.22 3.78 -10.50
N ILE A 18 5.31 4.34 -10.99
CA ILE A 18 6.02 5.44 -10.32
C ILE A 18 5.18 6.72 -10.38
N HIS A 19 4.63 7.06 -11.55
CA HIS A 19 3.81 8.24 -11.77
C HIS A 19 2.56 7.88 -12.58
N PRO A 20 1.36 8.01 -12.03
CA PRO A 20 0.94 8.78 -10.84
C PRO A 20 0.81 7.98 -9.53
N PHE A 21 1.17 6.68 -9.48
CA PHE A 21 0.75 5.79 -8.37
C PHE A 21 1.74 5.72 -7.21
N ASP A 22 2.90 6.38 -7.31
CA ASP A 22 3.93 6.45 -6.25
C ASP A 22 4.33 5.08 -5.70
N PHE A 23 4.55 4.12 -6.62
CA PHE A 23 4.97 2.76 -6.33
C PHE A 23 6.16 2.39 -7.21
N ASP A 24 7.36 2.29 -6.61
CA ASP A 24 8.62 2.05 -7.31
C ASP A 24 9.37 0.85 -6.73
N LEU A 25 9.51 -0.22 -7.53
CA LEU A 25 10.19 -1.44 -7.12
C LEU A 25 11.69 -1.26 -6.86
N ASP A 26 12.30 -0.24 -7.45
CA ASP A 26 13.74 0.00 -7.39
C ASP A 26 14.11 1.21 -6.51
N ARG A 27 13.10 1.92 -5.94
CA ARG A 27 13.35 3.06 -5.08
C ARG A 27 13.88 2.62 -3.73
N PRO A 28 15.00 3.20 -3.28
CA PRO A 28 15.45 3.00 -1.92
C PRO A 28 14.40 3.55 -0.93
N TYR A 29 14.05 2.75 0.05
CA TYR A 29 13.25 3.14 1.21
C TYR A 29 14.19 3.51 2.35
N TRP A 30 13.76 4.43 3.21
CA TRP A 30 14.58 4.90 4.34
C TRP A 30 14.18 4.23 5.66
N VAL A 31 13.19 3.37 5.60
CA VAL A 31 12.62 2.67 6.77
C VAL A 31 12.59 1.16 6.51
N GLY A 32 12.53 0.38 7.57
CA GLY A 32 12.25 -1.05 7.47
C GLY A 32 13.47 -1.96 7.43
N GLU A 33 14.69 -1.47 7.51
CA GLU A 33 15.89 -2.33 7.59
C GLU A 33 16.08 -2.93 8.99
N GLU A 34 15.88 -2.11 10.02
CA GLU A 34 16.12 -2.49 11.42
C GLU A 34 14.86 -2.99 12.13
N GLU A 35 13.68 -2.64 11.63
CA GLU A 35 12.40 -3.02 12.21
C GLU A 35 12.09 -4.48 11.92
N THR A 36 11.52 -5.16 12.91
CA THR A 36 11.20 -6.59 12.85
C THR A 36 9.74 -6.86 13.23
N LEU A 37 9.14 -7.91 12.65
CA LEU A 37 7.84 -8.37 13.10
C LEU A 37 7.96 -9.03 14.48
N ARG A 38 7.09 -8.64 15.43
CA ARG A 38 7.05 -9.24 16.78
C ARG A 38 6.86 -10.76 16.75
N SER A 39 6.17 -11.26 15.72
CA SER A 39 6.01 -12.70 15.52
C SER A 39 7.30 -13.45 15.17
N GLY A 40 8.38 -12.74 14.84
CA GLY A 40 9.61 -13.32 14.31
C GLY A 40 9.54 -13.78 12.85
N GLN A 41 8.40 -13.55 12.18
CA GLN A 41 8.29 -13.84 10.76
C GLN A 41 9.21 -12.94 9.93
N ARG A 42 9.62 -13.45 8.75
CA ARG A 42 10.43 -12.68 7.81
C ARG A 42 9.66 -11.46 7.29
N LYS A 43 10.37 -10.36 7.14
CA LYS A 43 9.92 -9.17 6.42
C LYS A 43 10.83 -8.98 5.19
N GLU A 44 10.24 -8.72 4.04
CA GLU A 44 10.96 -8.57 2.77
C GLU A 44 10.45 -7.35 2.01
N ALA A 45 11.34 -6.44 1.65
CA ALA A 45 11.00 -5.22 0.93
C ALA A 45 10.46 -5.51 -0.48
N ILE A 46 9.45 -4.73 -0.88
CA ILE A 46 8.81 -4.82 -2.20
C ILE A 46 9.12 -3.56 -3.01
N ALA A 47 8.74 -2.39 -2.47
CA ALA A 47 8.77 -1.12 -3.18
C ALA A 47 8.89 0.04 -2.20
N GLY A 48 9.34 1.19 -2.70
CA GLY A 48 9.35 2.46 -1.97
C GLY A 48 8.41 3.48 -2.58
N ARG A 49 8.06 4.49 -1.77
CA ARG A 49 7.33 5.69 -2.17
C ARG A 49 8.26 6.91 -2.26
N GLY A 50 7.82 7.98 -2.93
CA GLY A 50 8.56 9.23 -3.04
C GLY A 50 8.88 9.89 -1.70
N SER A 51 8.05 9.65 -0.68
CA SER A 51 8.26 10.06 0.71
C SER A 51 9.40 9.32 1.44
N GLY A 52 9.88 8.19 0.88
CA GLY A 52 10.83 7.30 1.54
C GLY A 52 10.16 6.17 2.34
N ASP A 53 8.84 6.12 2.36
CA ASP A 53 8.06 5.03 2.95
C ASP A 53 8.27 3.72 2.20
N GLY A 54 7.98 2.59 2.85
CA GLY A 54 8.20 1.28 2.25
C GLY A 54 7.01 0.32 2.36
N PHE A 55 6.93 -0.60 1.39
CA PHE A 55 6.04 -1.75 1.40
C PHE A 55 6.85 -3.04 1.59
N PHE A 56 6.35 -3.94 2.43
CA PHE A 56 7.07 -5.14 2.83
C PHE A 56 6.15 -6.36 2.84
N PHE A 57 6.58 -7.46 2.24
CA PHE A 57 5.94 -8.76 2.46
C PHE A 57 6.18 -9.26 3.88
N CYS A 58 5.16 -9.85 4.49
CA CYS A 58 5.25 -10.52 5.78
C CYS A 58 5.20 -12.05 5.62
N GLY A 59 6.07 -12.76 6.33
CA GLY A 59 6.13 -14.23 6.29
C GLY A 59 6.92 -14.80 5.13
N GLU A 60 6.79 -16.12 4.93
CA GLU A 60 7.46 -16.87 3.88
C GLU A 60 6.53 -17.08 2.69
N GLY A 61 7.10 -17.21 1.51
CA GLY A 61 6.35 -17.50 0.28
C GLY A 61 6.63 -16.53 -0.85
N GLY A 62 5.71 -16.46 -1.81
CA GLY A 62 5.75 -15.58 -2.98
C GLY A 62 4.93 -14.29 -2.81
N GLU A 63 4.26 -13.89 -3.87
CA GLU A 63 3.47 -12.66 -3.95
C GLU A 63 2.10 -12.73 -3.25
N GLU A 64 1.71 -13.92 -2.77
CA GLU A 64 0.46 -14.19 -2.02
C GLU A 64 0.58 -13.85 -0.52
N ARG A 65 1.68 -13.25 -0.10
CA ARG A 65 1.93 -12.85 1.29
C ARG A 65 1.26 -11.53 1.62
N PRO A 66 0.83 -11.34 2.89
CA PRO A 66 0.36 -10.04 3.38
C PRO A 66 1.41 -8.95 3.21
N VAL A 67 0.93 -7.74 2.93
CA VAL A 67 1.79 -6.57 2.69
C VAL A 67 1.60 -5.55 3.80
N LEU A 68 2.70 -5.22 4.46
CA LEU A 68 2.81 -4.18 5.47
C LEU A 68 3.36 -2.89 4.84
N TYR A 69 2.81 -1.76 5.25
CA TYR A 69 3.31 -0.42 4.99
C TYR A 69 3.99 0.14 6.22
N LEU A 70 5.12 0.82 6.04
CA LEU A 70 5.83 1.55 7.09
C LEU A 70 6.16 2.95 6.57
N SER A 71 5.71 3.97 7.31
CA SER A 71 6.01 5.37 6.99
C SER A 71 7.31 5.84 7.64
N THR A 72 7.91 6.87 7.05
CA THR A 72 9.06 7.60 7.62
C THR A 72 8.72 8.29 8.94
N ASP A 73 7.44 8.56 9.21
CA ASP A 73 6.95 9.13 10.47
C ASP A 73 6.77 8.09 11.59
N GLY A 74 7.16 6.83 11.35
CA GLY A 74 7.09 5.76 12.34
C GLY A 74 5.69 5.22 12.59
N MET A 75 4.83 5.18 11.55
CA MET A 75 3.52 4.54 11.58
C MET A 75 3.47 3.34 10.64
N THR A 76 2.70 2.33 11.02
CA THR A 76 2.60 1.08 10.24
C THR A 76 1.16 0.62 10.05
N SER A 77 0.90 -0.11 8.98
CA SER A 77 -0.39 -0.76 8.73
C SER A 77 -0.24 -1.95 7.80
N LEU A 78 -0.95 -3.04 8.06
CA LEU A 78 -1.22 -4.02 7.02
C LEU A 78 -2.14 -3.34 5.99
N VAL A 79 -1.79 -3.40 4.70
CA VAL A 79 -2.52 -2.66 3.66
C VAL A 79 -3.14 -3.57 2.59
N ALA A 80 -2.64 -4.79 2.47
CA ALA A 80 -3.16 -5.77 1.52
C ALA A 80 -2.90 -7.21 1.97
N ASP A 81 -3.68 -8.16 1.48
CA ASP A 81 -3.50 -9.59 1.75
C ASP A 81 -2.47 -10.25 0.82
N ASN A 82 -2.16 -9.61 -0.31
CA ASN A 82 -1.21 -10.06 -1.31
C ASN A 82 -0.78 -8.90 -2.23
N LEU A 83 0.17 -9.15 -3.15
CA LEU A 83 0.66 -8.13 -4.07
C LEU A 83 -0.40 -7.66 -5.07
N THR A 84 -1.29 -8.53 -5.53
CA THR A 84 -2.38 -8.15 -6.44
C THR A 84 -3.32 -7.14 -5.78
N ASP A 85 -3.71 -7.39 -4.53
CA ASP A 85 -4.55 -6.46 -3.76
C ASP A 85 -3.84 -5.13 -3.48
N LEU A 86 -2.52 -5.14 -3.20
CA LEU A 86 -1.73 -3.92 -3.06
C LEU A 86 -1.71 -3.11 -4.35
N LEU A 87 -1.38 -3.74 -5.48
CA LEU A 87 -1.33 -3.06 -6.78
C LEU A 87 -2.71 -2.54 -7.18
N THR A 88 -3.77 -3.32 -6.94
CA THR A 88 -5.15 -2.86 -7.17
C THR A 88 -5.47 -1.63 -6.32
N LEU A 89 -5.06 -1.62 -5.04
CA LEU A 89 -5.26 -0.49 -4.14
C LEU A 89 -4.55 0.77 -4.61
N VAL A 90 -3.24 0.69 -4.88
CA VAL A 90 -2.44 1.88 -5.24
C VAL A 90 -2.85 2.44 -6.61
N VAL A 91 -3.29 1.58 -7.54
CA VAL A 91 -3.77 2.02 -8.86
C VAL A 91 -5.18 2.59 -8.78
N ALA A 92 -6.12 1.93 -8.07
CA ALA A 92 -7.51 2.41 -7.99
C ALA A 92 -7.65 3.66 -7.08
N ALA A 93 -6.83 3.77 -6.03
CA ALA A 93 -6.89 4.85 -5.05
C ALA A 93 -5.47 5.29 -4.63
N PRO A 94 -4.72 6.03 -5.46
CA PRO A 94 -3.38 6.49 -5.11
C PRO A 94 -3.34 7.35 -3.81
N TRP A 95 -4.47 7.90 -3.40
CA TRP A 95 -4.73 8.62 -2.14
C TRP A 95 -5.19 7.72 -0.98
N TRP A 96 -4.98 6.40 -1.07
CA TRP A 96 -5.45 5.41 -0.08
C TRP A 96 -5.03 5.73 1.36
N LEU A 97 -3.87 6.35 1.55
CA LEU A 97 -3.36 6.70 2.88
C LEU A 97 -4.22 7.80 3.52
N ASP A 98 -4.62 8.84 2.74
CA ASP A 98 -5.52 9.90 3.22
C ASP A 98 -6.89 9.32 3.60
N CYS A 99 -7.40 8.36 2.80
CA CYS A 99 -8.62 7.65 3.15
C CYS A 99 -8.46 6.86 4.45
N LEU A 100 -7.31 6.20 4.65
CA LEU A 100 -7.08 5.40 5.85
C LEU A 100 -7.05 6.27 7.11
N PHE A 101 -6.60 7.53 7.07
CA PHE A 101 -6.69 8.45 8.20
C PHE A 101 -8.13 8.74 8.65
N SER A 102 -9.12 8.54 7.78
CA SER A 102 -10.56 8.69 8.12
C SER A 102 -11.20 7.40 8.68
N TRP A 103 -10.43 6.34 8.96
CA TRP A 103 -10.93 5.03 9.37
C TRP A 103 -11.84 5.04 10.61
N ARG A 104 -11.62 6.01 11.54
CA ARG A 104 -12.37 6.12 12.80
C ARG A 104 -13.85 6.46 12.59
N ASP A 105 -14.14 7.19 11.51
CA ASP A 105 -15.49 7.58 11.12
C ASP A 105 -16.16 6.54 10.21
N GLY A 106 -15.46 5.42 9.94
CA GLY A 106 -15.97 4.27 9.22
C GLY A 106 -15.72 4.29 7.71
N LEU A 107 -16.12 3.21 7.06
CA LEU A 107 -15.87 3.00 5.63
C LEU A 107 -16.52 4.06 4.73
N ASP A 108 -17.71 4.55 5.11
CA ASP A 108 -18.41 5.57 4.31
C ASP A 108 -17.67 6.91 4.36
N ALA A 109 -17.07 7.28 5.48
CA ALA A 109 -16.21 8.46 5.57
C ALA A 109 -14.94 8.29 4.71
N MET A 110 -14.34 7.11 4.69
CA MET A 110 -13.22 6.80 3.79
C MET A 110 -13.60 6.96 2.32
N ARG A 111 -14.81 6.54 1.93
CA ARG A 111 -15.32 6.71 0.55
C ARG A 111 -15.55 8.17 0.18
N VAL A 112 -16.13 8.96 1.10
CA VAL A 112 -16.28 10.41 0.90
C VAL A 112 -14.91 11.07 0.71
N LYS A 113 -13.95 10.72 1.57
CA LYS A 113 -12.56 11.23 1.44
C LYS A 113 -11.92 10.83 0.11
N ALA A 114 -12.18 9.62 -0.37
CA ALA A 114 -11.68 9.16 -1.67
C ALA A 114 -12.19 10.01 -2.84
N GLU A 115 -13.48 10.38 -2.83
CA GLU A 115 -14.05 11.23 -3.88
C GLU A 115 -13.45 12.65 -3.85
N GLU A 116 -13.23 13.22 -2.66
CA GLU A 116 -12.55 14.51 -2.50
C GLU A 116 -11.12 14.46 -3.06
N CYS A 117 -10.31 13.48 -2.60
CA CYS A 117 -8.94 13.30 -3.06
C CYS A 117 -8.86 13.04 -4.56
N ARG A 118 -9.80 12.24 -5.11
CA ARG A 118 -9.85 11.96 -6.54
C ARG A 118 -10.04 13.24 -7.35
N ALA A 119 -10.98 14.10 -6.94
CA ALA A 119 -11.24 15.36 -7.61
C ALA A 119 -10.00 16.27 -7.61
N GLU A 120 -9.37 16.47 -6.44
CA GLU A 120 -8.15 17.26 -6.30
C GLU A 120 -6.99 16.68 -7.13
N TYR A 121 -6.81 15.36 -7.09
CA TYR A 121 -5.71 14.68 -7.78
C TYR A 121 -5.79 14.82 -9.29
N ILE A 122 -7.00 14.71 -9.88
CA ILE A 122 -7.23 14.90 -11.31
C ILE A 122 -7.08 16.36 -11.70
N GLU A 123 -7.63 17.30 -10.91
CA GLU A 123 -7.62 18.72 -11.23
C GLU A 123 -6.21 19.31 -11.14
N ASP A 124 -5.47 18.97 -10.07
CA ASP A 124 -4.22 19.66 -9.74
C ASP A 124 -2.96 18.98 -10.29
N ALA A 125 -2.98 17.65 -10.46
CA ALA A 125 -1.74 16.92 -10.72
C ALA A 125 -1.78 15.97 -11.93
N PHE A 126 -2.85 15.16 -12.09
CA PHE A 126 -2.88 14.07 -13.05
C PHE A 126 -4.21 14.02 -13.83
N PRO A 127 -4.42 14.90 -14.82
CA PRO A 127 -5.65 14.95 -15.59
C PRO A 127 -5.92 13.69 -16.43
N ASP A 128 -4.89 12.89 -16.71
CA ASP A 128 -4.92 11.63 -17.45
C ASP A 128 -4.92 10.39 -16.52
N LEU A 129 -5.20 10.57 -15.24
CA LEU A 129 -5.16 9.49 -14.24
C LEU A 129 -5.97 8.26 -14.65
N GLU A 130 -7.20 8.46 -15.18
CA GLU A 130 -8.06 7.35 -15.58
C GLU A 130 -7.46 6.53 -16.72
N GLU A 131 -6.80 7.17 -17.68
CA GLU A 131 -6.09 6.48 -18.74
C GLU A 131 -4.92 5.66 -18.19
N CYS A 132 -4.14 6.22 -17.28
CA CYS A 132 -3.04 5.53 -16.61
C CYS A 132 -3.55 4.31 -15.82
N GLN A 133 -4.67 4.45 -15.08
CA GLN A 133 -5.30 3.36 -14.35
C GLN A 133 -5.69 2.19 -15.27
N VAL A 134 -6.37 2.50 -16.39
CA VAL A 134 -6.80 1.48 -17.36
C VAL A 134 -5.60 0.75 -17.97
N ARG A 135 -4.53 1.48 -18.32
CA ARG A 135 -3.32 0.90 -18.91
C ARG A 135 -2.61 -0.05 -17.95
N VAL A 136 -2.38 0.38 -16.72
CA VAL A 136 -1.73 -0.47 -15.70
C VAL A 136 -2.61 -1.67 -15.34
N ALA A 137 -3.92 -1.47 -15.18
CA ALA A 137 -4.84 -2.56 -14.90
C ALA A 137 -4.84 -3.62 -16.01
N ALA A 138 -4.84 -3.21 -17.28
CA ALA A 138 -4.76 -4.13 -18.42
C ALA A 138 -3.40 -4.86 -18.47
N ALA A 139 -2.28 -4.17 -18.22
CA ALA A 139 -0.95 -4.74 -18.23
C ALA A 139 -0.74 -5.78 -17.11
N LEU A 140 -1.35 -5.59 -15.94
CA LEU A 140 -1.16 -6.43 -14.75
C LEU A 140 -2.36 -7.34 -14.43
N ASP A 141 -3.45 -7.25 -15.19
CA ASP A 141 -4.69 -8.01 -15.00
C ASP A 141 -5.34 -7.70 -13.63
N LEU A 142 -5.48 -6.40 -13.31
CA LEU A 142 -6.06 -5.92 -12.06
C LEU A 142 -7.56 -5.63 -12.22
N ASP A 143 -8.35 -6.01 -11.21
CA ASP A 143 -9.78 -5.68 -11.13
C ASP A 143 -10.01 -4.36 -10.36
N LEU A 144 -10.09 -3.25 -11.09
CA LEU A 144 -10.35 -1.93 -10.48
C LEU A 144 -11.81 -1.74 -10.02
N THR A 145 -12.71 -2.71 -10.28
CA THR A 145 -14.10 -2.66 -9.77
C THR A 145 -14.22 -3.15 -8.33
N ALA A 146 -13.15 -3.72 -7.78
CA ALA A 146 -13.10 -4.20 -6.41
C ALA A 146 -13.27 -3.06 -5.39
N ASP A 147 -13.92 -3.33 -4.25
CA ASP A 147 -14.00 -2.38 -3.15
C ASP A 147 -12.68 -2.32 -2.38
N VAL A 148 -11.72 -1.59 -2.94
CA VAL A 148 -10.34 -1.50 -2.41
C VAL A 148 -10.29 -0.88 -1.01
N LEU A 149 -11.19 0.07 -0.69
CA LEU A 149 -11.22 0.71 0.63
C LEU A 149 -11.76 -0.24 1.71
N ALA A 150 -12.75 -1.07 1.39
CA ALA A 150 -13.22 -2.09 2.31
C ALA A 150 -12.14 -3.15 2.58
N ARG A 151 -11.40 -3.59 1.55
CA ARG A 151 -10.26 -4.50 1.69
C ARG A 151 -9.15 -3.87 2.51
N LEU A 152 -8.77 -2.61 2.23
CA LEU A 152 -7.77 -1.85 2.98
C LEU A 152 -8.15 -1.78 4.47
N LEU A 153 -9.37 -1.36 4.79
CA LEU A 153 -9.82 -1.26 6.19
C LEU A 153 -9.82 -2.63 6.89
N SER A 154 -10.22 -3.69 6.18
CA SER A 154 -10.19 -5.06 6.70
C SER A 154 -8.75 -5.51 7.00
N ALA A 155 -7.82 -5.28 6.09
CA ALA A 155 -6.40 -5.59 6.28
C ALA A 155 -5.82 -4.76 7.45
N ALA A 156 -6.05 -3.45 7.45
CA ALA A 156 -5.51 -2.53 8.45
C ALA A 156 -5.92 -2.89 9.89
N ARG A 157 -7.15 -3.38 10.09
CA ARG A 157 -7.63 -3.87 11.40
C ARG A 157 -6.89 -5.10 11.90
N ARG A 158 -6.23 -5.85 11.03
CA ARG A 158 -5.42 -7.02 11.38
C ARG A 158 -3.98 -6.69 11.72
N THR A 159 -3.55 -5.42 11.56
CA THR A 159 -2.20 -4.99 11.95
C THR A 159 -1.92 -5.41 13.40
N VAL A 160 -2.89 -5.18 14.28
CA VAL A 160 -2.82 -5.64 15.68
C VAL A 160 -3.89 -6.70 15.91
N PRO A 161 -3.54 -7.87 16.46
CA PRO A 161 -2.22 -8.27 17.00
C PRO A 161 -1.28 -9.00 16.04
N GLU A 162 -1.67 -9.24 14.78
CA GLU A 162 -1.01 -10.22 13.89
C GLU A 162 0.33 -9.71 13.33
N PHE A 163 0.41 -8.41 13.00
CA PHE A 163 1.53 -7.80 12.27
C PHE A 163 2.17 -6.62 13.01
N ILE A 164 2.32 -6.74 14.33
CA ILE A 164 2.99 -5.71 15.13
C ILE A 164 4.45 -5.62 14.73
N LEU A 165 4.88 -4.41 14.39
CA LEU A 165 6.26 -4.11 14.05
C LEU A 165 6.98 -3.53 15.27
N LEU A 166 8.20 -3.97 15.48
CA LEU A 166 9.08 -3.49 16.55
C LEU A 166 10.19 -2.65 15.94
N GLY A 167 10.46 -1.51 16.55
CA GLY A 167 11.63 -0.70 16.26
C GLY A 167 12.93 -1.35 16.71
N PRO A 168 14.09 -0.73 16.42
CA PRO A 168 15.41 -1.25 16.77
C PRO A 168 15.61 -1.46 18.27
N GLU A 169 14.95 -0.66 19.10
CA GLU A 169 15.01 -0.73 20.57
C GLU A 169 13.99 -1.71 21.17
N GLY A 170 13.15 -2.34 20.31
CA GLY A 170 12.13 -3.32 20.70
C GLY A 170 10.79 -2.71 21.10
N ASP A 171 10.62 -1.42 20.95
CA ASP A 171 9.35 -0.70 21.12
C ASP A 171 8.40 -0.98 19.94
N GLU A 172 7.10 -0.99 20.23
CA GLU A 172 6.09 -1.19 19.20
C GLU A 172 5.91 0.08 18.34
N ILE A 173 5.99 -0.08 17.02
CA ILE A 173 5.69 0.99 16.07
C ILE A 173 4.17 1.20 16.03
N GLU A 174 3.76 2.47 16.04
CA GLU A 174 2.35 2.85 16.13
C GLU A 174 1.54 2.37 14.91
N PRO A 175 0.48 1.58 15.10
CA PRO A 175 -0.39 1.19 14.01
C PRO A 175 -1.30 2.34 13.59
N LEU A 176 -1.47 2.56 12.28
CA LEU A 176 -2.41 3.56 11.72
C LEU A 176 -3.85 3.28 12.15
N VAL A 177 -4.23 2.00 12.24
CA VAL A 177 -5.55 1.58 12.69
C VAL A 177 -5.42 0.83 14.00
N THR A 178 -5.98 1.39 15.06
CA THR A 178 -6.05 0.77 16.38
C THR A 178 -7.40 0.10 16.58
N GLN A 179 -7.45 -1.02 17.30
CA GLN A 179 -8.74 -1.59 17.70
C GLN A 179 -9.43 -0.61 18.64
N ALA A 180 -10.70 -0.32 18.39
CA ALA A 180 -11.51 0.41 19.36
C ALA A 180 -11.52 -0.39 20.68
N ARG A 181 -11.11 0.26 21.77
CA ARG A 181 -11.18 -0.31 23.13
C ARG A 181 -12.63 -0.44 23.56
#